data_06530cfb21870e2ce7e23eca0ba949bd
#
_entry.id   06530cfb21870e2ce7e23eca0ba949bd
#
_cell.length_a   1.000
_cell.length_b   1.000
_cell.length_c   1.000
_cell.angle_alpha   90.00
_cell.angle_beta   90.00
_cell.angle_gamma   90.00
#
_symmetry.space_group_name_H-M   'P 1'
#
loop_
_entity.id
_entity.type
_entity.pdbx_description
1 polymer ?
#
loop_
_entity_poly.entity_id
_entity_poly.type
_entity_poly.pdbx_seq_one_letter_code
_entity_poly.pdbx_strand_id
1 'polypeptide(L)'
;MGLRENAAAAAGRTLDDEQHHSPADAEDTAPLPDPMADYEPGDNDPDMVPVHLAWLRVRRDIRAIGKGELYNQSGTRFNFRGVDTVVNVFGPVTLKHGVHVMSSKVEATYGTKNTKSGGTMRECSVLVTWTILGPMGDTFTLQTMGEALDTADKSTTKAQSVALRTLLLGFGLTPTHDTDPDADRIERGVEAPARSAESYRDEILDKKTSQGRLQQIGYELANLRMLNTKVPNETNELETLDALGQRIYKERAAGGGA
;
A
#
# COMPACT_ATOMS: atom_id res chain seq x y z
N MET A 1 20.47 -44.34 -17.64
CA MET A 1 20.72 -42.91 -17.89
C MET A 1 20.07 -42.11 -16.76
N GLY A 2 20.85 -41.34 -16.05
CA GLY A 2 20.37 -40.54 -14.91
C GLY A 2 19.74 -39.22 -15.38
N LEU A 3 18.94 -38.59 -14.49
CA LEU A 3 18.27 -37.31 -14.77
C LEU A 3 19.24 -36.20 -15.22
N ARG A 4 20.49 -36.22 -14.78
CA ARG A 4 21.55 -35.26 -15.18
C ARG A 4 22.02 -35.49 -16.62
N GLU A 5 22.15 -36.72 -17.07
CA GLU A 5 22.54 -37.05 -18.45
C GLU A 5 21.46 -36.63 -19.46
N ASN A 6 20.19 -36.79 -19.09
CA ASN A 6 19.06 -36.34 -19.93
C ASN A 6 18.96 -34.80 -20.02
N ALA A 7 19.30 -34.07 -18.94
CA ALA A 7 19.33 -32.62 -18.98
C ALA A 7 20.48 -32.05 -19.79
N ALA A 8 21.65 -32.66 -19.74
CA ALA A 8 22.81 -32.27 -20.56
C ALA A 8 22.57 -32.51 -22.06
N ALA A 9 21.96 -33.63 -22.42
CA ALA A 9 21.61 -33.96 -23.80
C ALA A 9 20.55 -32.99 -24.36
N ALA A 10 19.56 -32.58 -23.56
CA ALA A 10 18.55 -31.61 -23.96
C ALA A 10 19.11 -30.20 -24.16
N ALA A 11 20.22 -29.86 -23.50
CA ALA A 11 20.88 -28.55 -23.59
C ALA A 11 22.00 -28.53 -24.69
N GLY A 12 22.22 -29.64 -25.40
CA GLY A 12 23.27 -29.74 -26.43
C GLY A 12 24.71 -29.70 -25.86
N ARG A 13 24.88 -30.03 -24.55
CA ARG A 13 26.17 -30.06 -23.88
C ARG A 13 26.57 -31.51 -23.59
N THR A 14 27.82 -31.84 -23.77
CA THR A 14 28.40 -33.11 -23.30
C THR A 14 28.89 -32.94 -21.87
N LEU A 15 28.90 -34.05 -21.09
CA LEU A 15 29.33 -34.05 -19.69
C LEU A 15 30.82 -33.67 -19.49
N ASP A 16 31.59 -33.63 -20.58
CA ASP A 16 33.02 -33.28 -20.58
C ASP A 16 33.27 -31.75 -20.72
N ASP A 17 32.21 -30.94 -20.91
CA ASP A 17 32.32 -29.47 -20.99
C ASP A 17 32.32 -28.77 -19.63
N GLU A 18 32.21 -29.52 -18.54
CA GLU A 18 32.53 -28.99 -17.22
C GLU A 18 34.08 -28.91 -17.08
N GLN A 19 34.67 -27.91 -17.72
CA GLN A 19 36.03 -27.49 -17.39
C GLN A 19 35.99 -27.09 -15.87
N HIS A 20 36.73 -27.88 -15.08
CA HIS A 20 37.13 -27.48 -13.75
C HIS A 20 37.78 -26.11 -13.84
N HIS A 21 37.06 -25.07 -13.49
CA HIS A 21 37.68 -23.81 -13.10
C HIS A 21 38.41 -24.12 -11.79
N SER A 22 39.72 -24.36 -11.96
CA SER A 22 40.64 -24.47 -10.83
C SER A 22 40.61 -23.13 -10.09
N PRO A 23 40.56 -23.12 -8.74
CA PRO A 23 40.59 -21.86 -7.97
C PRO A 23 41.97 -21.15 -7.99
N ALA A 24 42.86 -21.49 -8.96
CA ALA A 24 44.23 -21.02 -9.03
C ALA A 24 44.43 -19.70 -9.81
N ASP A 25 43.37 -19.16 -10.45
CA ASP A 25 43.44 -17.88 -11.17
C ASP A 25 42.69 -16.77 -10.40
N ALA A 26 42.76 -16.79 -9.06
CA ALA A 26 42.57 -15.55 -8.31
C ALA A 26 43.78 -14.66 -8.65
N GLU A 27 43.65 -13.85 -9.72
CA GLU A 27 44.56 -12.73 -9.91
C GLU A 27 44.70 -12.00 -8.59
N ASP A 28 45.94 -11.92 -8.11
CA ASP A 28 46.35 -11.11 -6.95
C ASP A 28 46.13 -9.62 -7.36
N THR A 29 44.86 -9.23 -7.46
CA THR A 29 44.49 -7.85 -7.72
C THR A 29 44.90 -7.08 -6.45
N ALA A 30 45.96 -6.33 -6.57
CA ALA A 30 46.35 -5.37 -5.55
C ALA A 30 45.08 -4.60 -5.09
N PRO A 31 44.89 -4.40 -3.78
CA PRO A 31 43.70 -3.68 -3.31
C PRO A 31 43.64 -2.32 -4.03
N LEU A 32 42.44 -2.02 -4.55
CA LEU A 32 42.20 -0.73 -5.20
C LEU A 32 42.65 0.38 -4.22
N PRO A 33 43.34 1.43 -4.72
CA PRO A 33 43.71 2.55 -3.86
C PRO A 33 42.48 3.10 -3.16
N ASP A 34 42.60 3.36 -1.88
CA ASP A 34 41.52 3.99 -1.10
C ASP A 34 41.25 5.38 -1.71
N PRO A 35 40.06 5.63 -2.29
CA PRO A 35 39.73 6.92 -2.89
C PRO A 35 39.72 8.08 -1.85
N MET A 36 39.76 7.76 -0.56
CA MET A 36 39.78 8.74 0.53
C MET A 36 41.16 8.95 1.13
N ALA A 37 42.24 8.27 0.62
CA ALA A 37 43.58 8.34 1.21
C ALA A 37 44.16 9.76 1.25
N ASP A 38 43.83 10.60 0.26
CA ASP A 38 44.29 11.97 0.12
C ASP A 38 43.18 13.01 0.41
N TYR A 39 42.05 12.58 0.98
CA TYR A 39 40.93 13.49 1.26
C TYR A 39 41.14 14.23 2.57
N GLU A 40 41.20 15.57 2.51
CA GLU A 40 41.17 16.45 3.65
C GLU A 40 39.79 17.11 3.77
N PRO A 41 39.04 16.86 4.88
CA PRO A 41 37.72 17.47 5.07
C PRO A 41 37.79 19.01 5.09
N GLY A 42 36.89 19.66 4.35
CA GLY A 42 36.65 21.09 4.41
C GLY A 42 35.74 21.48 5.58
N ASP A 43 35.65 22.77 5.89
CA ASP A 43 34.83 23.29 7.02
C ASP A 43 33.34 22.96 6.92
N ASN A 44 32.83 22.68 5.72
CA ASN A 44 31.43 22.36 5.46
C ASN A 44 31.16 20.87 5.16
N ASP A 45 32.21 20.05 5.21
CA ASP A 45 32.06 18.62 4.95
C ASP A 45 31.41 17.90 6.13
N PRO A 46 30.64 16.82 5.87
CA PRO A 46 30.07 16.06 6.96
C PRO A 46 31.13 15.33 7.75
N ASP A 47 30.89 15.15 9.06
CA ASP A 47 31.76 14.33 9.89
C ASP A 47 31.90 12.91 9.31
N MET A 48 33.13 12.43 9.20
CA MET A 48 33.46 11.09 8.71
C MET A 48 33.13 10.04 9.77
N VAL A 49 31.88 9.63 9.78
CA VAL A 49 31.34 8.61 10.69
C VAL A 49 30.64 7.48 9.90
N PRO A 50 30.60 6.26 10.43
CA PRO A 50 29.88 5.17 9.78
C PRO A 50 28.41 5.52 9.49
N VAL A 51 27.87 5.00 8.38
CA VAL A 51 26.54 5.32 7.87
C VAL A 51 25.43 5.16 8.91
N HIS A 52 25.52 4.15 9.78
CA HIS A 52 24.52 3.95 10.83
C HIS A 52 24.51 5.06 11.88
N LEU A 53 25.67 5.66 12.20
CA LEU A 53 25.77 6.82 13.09
C LEU A 53 25.33 8.10 12.38
N ALA A 54 25.71 8.29 11.11
CA ALA A 54 25.23 9.39 10.29
C ALA A 54 23.70 9.39 10.21
N TRP A 55 23.08 8.21 9.99
CA TRP A 55 21.62 8.07 9.97
C TRP A 55 20.97 8.39 11.32
N LEU A 56 21.57 7.98 12.44
CA LEU A 56 21.06 8.35 13.76
C LEU A 56 21.08 9.87 13.98
N ARG A 57 22.08 10.58 13.43
CA ARG A 57 22.14 12.05 13.46
C ARG A 57 21.04 12.67 12.61
N VAL A 58 20.78 12.11 11.42
CA VAL A 58 19.63 12.51 10.57
C VAL A 58 18.33 12.39 11.37
N ARG A 59 18.09 11.25 11.99
CA ARG A 59 16.88 11.02 12.81
C ARG A 59 16.78 11.98 13.99
N ARG A 60 17.86 12.30 14.65
CA ARG A 60 17.90 13.26 15.77
C ARG A 60 17.51 14.67 15.32
N ASP A 61 17.96 15.07 14.13
CA ASP A 61 17.72 16.43 13.63
C ASP A 61 16.33 16.59 13.02
N ILE A 62 15.71 15.49 12.56
CA ILE A 62 14.32 15.47 12.09
C ILE A 62 13.38 15.15 13.25
N ARG A 63 12.77 16.19 13.85
CA ARG A 63 11.94 16.03 15.05
C ARG A 63 10.54 15.54 14.75
N ALA A 64 9.91 16.10 13.70
CA ALA A 64 8.56 15.72 13.29
C ALA A 64 8.22 16.21 11.88
N ILE A 65 7.29 15.53 11.23
CA ILE A 65 6.69 15.97 9.96
C ILE A 65 5.18 15.85 10.09
N GLY A 66 4.47 16.99 10.16
CA GLY A 66 3.02 17.02 10.29
C GLY A 66 2.30 16.61 9.00
N LYS A 67 1.02 16.23 9.12
CA LYS A 67 0.12 15.93 7.99
C LYS A 67 -0.45 17.23 7.41
N GLY A 68 0.38 18.01 6.70
CA GLY A 68 0.01 19.32 6.16
C GLY A 68 -0.77 19.29 4.85
N GLU A 69 -0.76 18.17 4.13
CA GLU A 69 -1.44 18.05 2.83
C GLU A 69 -2.83 17.44 2.98
N LEU A 70 -3.80 18.04 2.27
CA LEU A 70 -5.21 17.62 2.31
C LEU A 70 -5.58 16.87 1.04
N TYR A 71 -6.00 15.61 1.19
CA TYR A 71 -6.71 14.89 0.14
C TYR A 71 -8.20 15.17 0.24
N ASN A 72 -8.82 15.65 -0.84
CA ASN A 72 -10.24 15.95 -0.90
C ASN A 72 -10.79 15.60 -2.28
N GLN A 73 -11.12 14.33 -2.50
CA GLN A 73 -11.69 13.85 -3.76
C GLN A 73 -12.78 12.81 -3.51
N SER A 74 -13.83 12.84 -4.33
CA SER A 74 -14.89 11.81 -4.36
C SER A 74 -15.54 11.53 -3.00
N GLY A 75 -15.71 12.59 -2.15
CA GLY A 75 -16.31 12.46 -0.82
C GLY A 75 -15.35 11.95 0.26
N THR A 76 -14.10 11.67 -0.08
CA THR A 76 -13.06 11.27 0.87
C THR A 76 -12.17 12.47 1.21
N ARG A 77 -12.02 12.77 2.51
CA ARG A 77 -11.19 13.88 3.00
C ARG A 77 -10.30 13.41 4.14
N PHE A 78 -8.98 13.53 3.97
CA PHE A 78 -8.01 13.27 5.04
C PHE A 78 -6.70 14.04 4.81
N ASN A 79 -6.00 14.31 5.91
CA ASN A 79 -4.67 14.91 5.85
C ASN A 79 -3.61 13.82 5.74
N PHE A 80 -2.57 14.08 4.94
CA PHE A 80 -1.46 13.15 4.76
C PHE A 80 -0.12 13.89 4.65
N ARG A 81 0.96 13.11 4.69
CA ARG A 81 2.32 13.58 4.44
C ARG A 81 2.69 13.24 3.02
N GLY A 82 2.70 14.21 2.13
CA GLY A 82 3.12 14.03 0.73
C GLY A 82 4.61 13.71 0.62
N VAL A 83 5.02 13.14 -0.51
CA VAL A 83 6.44 12.85 -0.77
C VAL A 83 7.27 14.12 -0.77
N ASP A 84 6.76 15.21 -1.35
CA ASP A 84 7.48 16.48 -1.45
C ASP A 84 7.75 17.08 -0.07
N THR A 85 6.74 17.07 0.82
CA THR A 85 6.90 17.51 2.21
C THR A 85 7.98 16.70 2.92
N VAL A 86 7.99 15.38 2.74
CA VAL A 86 8.97 14.49 3.37
C VAL A 86 10.38 14.75 2.82
N VAL A 87 10.52 14.83 1.50
CA VAL A 87 11.82 15.08 0.83
C VAL A 87 12.38 16.46 1.20
N ASN A 88 11.54 17.49 1.27
CA ASN A 88 11.95 18.84 1.66
C ASN A 88 12.49 18.90 3.09
N VAL A 89 12.03 18.03 3.99
CA VAL A 89 12.57 17.95 5.36
C VAL A 89 13.81 17.08 5.43
N PHE A 90 13.79 15.89 4.78
CA PHE A 90 14.93 14.96 4.83
C PHE A 90 16.13 15.45 4.01
N GLY A 91 15.92 16.05 2.85
CA GLY A 91 16.98 16.42 1.92
C GLY A 91 18.08 17.28 2.55
N PRO A 92 17.79 18.45 3.16
CA PRO A 92 18.80 19.28 3.81
C PRO A 92 19.51 18.56 4.96
N VAL A 93 18.78 17.73 5.72
CA VAL A 93 19.36 17.04 6.89
C VAL A 93 20.25 15.88 6.46
N THR A 94 19.85 15.11 5.45
CA THR A 94 20.70 14.04 4.90
C THR A 94 21.97 14.62 4.27
N LEU A 95 21.87 15.73 3.53
CA LEU A 95 23.01 16.44 2.98
C LEU A 95 23.98 16.90 4.09
N LYS A 96 23.46 17.51 5.16
CA LYS A 96 24.26 17.95 6.33
C LYS A 96 25.08 16.82 6.94
N HIS A 97 24.57 15.61 6.96
CA HIS A 97 25.23 14.44 7.58
C HIS A 97 25.91 13.52 6.56
N GLY A 98 26.04 13.93 5.29
CA GLY A 98 26.70 13.15 4.23
C GLY A 98 26.02 11.84 3.91
N VAL A 99 24.68 11.78 4.05
CA VAL A 99 23.91 10.58 3.78
C VAL A 99 23.20 10.70 2.43
N HIS A 100 23.44 9.73 1.55
CA HIS A 100 22.74 9.62 0.26
C HIS A 100 21.77 8.44 0.27
N VAL A 101 20.56 8.68 -0.23
CA VAL A 101 19.52 7.66 -0.39
C VAL A 101 19.32 7.44 -1.88
N MET A 102 19.62 6.24 -2.36
CA MET A 102 19.57 5.90 -3.78
C MET A 102 18.73 4.65 -4.01
N SER A 103 17.88 4.66 -5.05
CA SER A 103 17.24 3.44 -5.53
C SER A 103 18.22 2.62 -6.36
N SER A 104 18.67 1.48 -5.86
CA SER A 104 19.63 0.61 -6.56
C SER A 104 18.94 -0.46 -7.41
N LYS A 105 17.70 -0.84 -7.09
CA LYS A 105 16.89 -1.77 -7.88
C LYS A 105 15.40 -1.45 -7.74
N VAL A 106 14.66 -1.56 -8.85
CA VAL A 106 13.20 -1.40 -8.87
C VAL A 106 12.58 -2.60 -9.59
N GLU A 107 11.72 -3.32 -8.90
CA GLU A 107 10.90 -4.39 -9.46
C GLU A 107 9.46 -3.91 -9.51
N ALA A 108 8.85 -3.90 -10.70
CA ALA A 108 7.51 -3.37 -10.89
C ALA A 108 6.56 -4.46 -11.40
N THR A 109 5.38 -4.54 -10.80
CA THR A 109 4.26 -5.36 -11.25
C THR A 109 3.11 -4.47 -11.65
N TYR A 110 2.48 -4.78 -12.78
CA TYR A 110 1.39 -3.99 -13.31
C TYR A 110 0.08 -4.76 -13.33
N GLY A 111 -0.98 -4.06 -12.99
CA GLY A 111 -2.35 -4.54 -13.05
C GLY A 111 -3.28 -3.51 -13.68
N THR A 112 -4.55 -3.86 -13.74
CA THR A 112 -5.60 -2.99 -14.23
C THR A 112 -6.78 -3.03 -13.28
N LYS A 113 -7.32 -1.87 -12.91
CA LYS A 113 -8.54 -1.75 -12.09
C LYS A 113 -9.60 -0.93 -12.82
N ASN A 114 -10.83 -1.42 -12.80
CA ASN A 114 -11.97 -0.68 -13.31
C ASN A 114 -12.46 0.32 -12.26
N THR A 115 -12.76 1.53 -12.69
CA THR A 115 -13.37 2.56 -11.86
C THR A 115 -14.88 2.35 -11.76
N LYS A 116 -15.51 2.90 -10.73
CA LYS A 116 -16.98 2.88 -10.58
C LYS A 116 -17.72 3.56 -11.74
N SER A 117 -17.06 4.46 -12.45
CA SER A 117 -17.57 5.17 -13.63
C SER A 117 -17.34 4.43 -14.96
N GLY A 118 -16.87 3.17 -14.93
CA GLY A 118 -16.62 2.36 -16.14
C GLY A 118 -15.28 2.63 -16.84
N GLY A 119 -14.44 3.54 -16.33
CA GLY A 119 -13.10 3.76 -16.83
C GLY A 119 -12.11 2.72 -16.30
N THR A 120 -10.93 2.68 -16.92
CA THR A 120 -9.84 1.76 -16.54
C THR A 120 -8.67 2.56 -15.98
N MET A 121 -8.08 2.09 -14.89
CA MET A 121 -6.85 2.62 -14.30
C MET A 121 -5.75 1.58 -14.34
N ARG A 122 -4.52 2.02 -14.64
CA ARG A 122 -3.32 1.20 -14.51
C ARG A 122 -2.89 1.17 -13.04
N GLU A 123 -2.80 -0.01 -12.47
CA GLU A 123 -2.20 -0.27 -11.17
C GLU A 123 -0.71 -0.55 -11.36
N CYS A 124 0.10 -0.02 -10.47
CA CYS A 124 1.52 -0.34 -10.39
C CYS A 124 1.89 -0.57 -8.94
N SER A 125 2.45 -1.75 -8.63
CA SER A 125 3.10 -2.06 -7.37
C SER A 125 4.59 -2.19 -7.62
N VAL A 126 5.41 -1.53 -6.80
CA VAL A 126 6.87 -1.60 -6.90
C VAL A 126 7.47 -2.12 -5.61
N LEU A 127 8.49 -2.97 -5.74
CA LEU A 127 9.45 -3.26 -4.69
C LEU A 127 10.75 -2.53 -5.03
N VAL A 128 11.16 -1.61 -4.18
CA VAL A 128 12.37 -0.81 -4.37
C VAL A 128 13.41 -1.21 -3.36
N THR A 129 14.62 -1.55 -3.84
CA THR A 129 15.82 -1.72 -3.03
C THR A 129 16.54 -0.39 -2.99
N TRP A 130 16.76 0.11 -1.80
CA TRP A 130 17.44 1.37 -1.51
C TRP A 130 18.83 1.08 -0.97
N THR A 131 19.81 1.81 -1.48
CA THR A 131 21.16 1.87 -0.91
C THR A 131 21.30 3.17 -0.15
N ILE A 132 21.65 3.08 1.11
CA ILE A 132 21.96 4.22 1.97
C ILE A 132 23.49 4.28 2.06
N LEU A 133 24.08 5.34 1.50
CA LEU A 133 25.51 5.59 1.47
C LEU A 133 25.84 6.63 2.54
N GLY A 134 26.81 6.33 3.37
CA GLY A 134 27.33 7.22 4.43
C GLY A 134 28.56 8.04 4.01
N PRO A 135 28.98 8.99 4.84
CA PRO A 135 30.13 9.86 4.56
C PRO A 135 31.44 9.11 4.41
N MET A 136 31.60 7.95 5.04
CA MET A 136 32.78 7.08 4.89
C MET A 136 32.75 6.17 3.67
N GLY A 137 31.72 6.28 2.80
CA GLY A 137 31.56 5.38 1.67
C GLY A 137 30.95 4.02 2.02
N ASP A 138 30.68 3.76 3.29
CA ASP A 138 30.01 2.55 3.76
C ASP A 138 28.51 2.61 3.47
N THR A 139 27.90 1.45 3.30
CA THR A 139 26.50 1.34 2.88
C THR A 139 25.73 0.29 3.66
N PHE A 140 24.41 0.46 3.70
CA PHE A 140 23.48 -0.62 3.97
C PHE A 140 22.27 -0.54 3.03
N THR A 141 21.54 -1.63 2.89
CA THR A 141 20.39 -1.72 1.99
C THR A 141 19.11 -2.00 2.73
N LEU A 142 18.00 -1.45 2.19
CA LEU A 142 16.64 -1.63 2.68
C LEU A 142 15.71 -1.84 1.51
N GLN A 143 14.53 -2.41 1.77
CA GLN A 143 13.49 -2.55 0.77
C GLN A 143 12.19 -1.95 1.26
N THR A 144 11.48 -1.27 0.35
CA THR A 144 10.13 -0.80 0.61
C THR A 144 9.22 -1.04 -0.59
N MET A 145 7.95 -1.19 -0.32
CA MET A 145 6.91 -1.31 -1.34
C MET A 145 6.19 0.03 -1.52
N GLY A 146 5.72 0.25 -2.74
CA GLY A 146 4.84 1.36 -3.07
C GLY A 146 3.81 0.94 -4.10
N GLU A 147 2.61 1.49 -3.99
CA GLU A 147 1.50 1.21 -4.89
C GLU A 147 0.88 2.51 -5.37
N ALA A 148 0.45 2.52 -6.63
CA ALA A 148 -0.28 3.63 -7.20
C ALA A 148 -1.23 3.21 -8.30
N LEU A 149 -2.33 3.96 -8.42
CA LEU A 149 -3.27 3.90 -9.52
C LEU A 149 -3.15 5.17 -10.35
N ASP A 150 -3.17 5.03 -11.67
CA ASP A 150 -3.14 6.17 -12.59
C ASP A 150 -3.94 5.87 -13.86
N THR A 151 -4.61 6.88 -14.39
CA THR A 151 -5.36 6.78 -15.65
C THR A 151 -4.48 6.95 -16.89
N ALA A 152 -3.23 7.40 -16.71
CA ALA A 152 -2.27 7.67 -17.77
C ALA A 152 -0.96 6.89 -17.55
N ASP A 153 0.20 7.53 -17.73
CA ASP A 153 1.52 6.90 -17.74
C ASP A 153 2.31 7.02 -16.43
N LYS A 154 1.74 7.69 -15.41
CA LYS A 154 2.47 8.07 -14.19
C LYS A 154 2.37 7.05 -13.03
N SER A 155 1.73 5.90 -13.23
CA SER A 155 1.54 4.91 -12.15
C SER A 155 2.87 4.47 -11.52
N THR A 156 3.90 4.20 -12.34
CA THR A 156 5.22 3.77 -11.86
C THR A 156 5.92 4.85 -11.03
N THR A 157 5.96 6.09 -11.52
CA THR A 157 6.58 7.22 -10.80
C THR A 157 5.86 7.50 -9.49
N LYS A 158 4.52 7.45 -9.49
CA LYS A 158 3.72 7.59 -8.26
C LYS A 158 4.02 6.47 -7.26
N ALA A 159 4.11 5.21 -7.72
CA ALA A 159 4.42 4.06 -6.86
C ALA A 159 5.83 4.20 -6.24
N GLN A 160 6.83 4.63 -7.01
CA GLN A 160 8.18 4.89 -6.50
C GLN A 160 8.20 6.03 -5.47
N SER A 161 7.44 7.11 -5.70
CA SER A 161 7.29 8.20 -4.73
C SER A 161 6.67 7.72 -3.41
N VAL A 162 5.69 6.81 -3.47
CA VAL A 162 5.12 6.17 -2.27
C VAL A 162 6.16 5.31 -1.56
N ALA A 163 6.96 4.52 -2.31
CA ALA A 163 8.02 3.69 -1.74
C ALA A 163 9.10 4.54 -1.04
N LEU A 164 9.53 5.67 -1.64
CA LEU A 164 10.48 6.61 -1.04
C LEU A 164 9.91 7.21 0.25
N ARG A 165 8.68 7.68 0.22
CA ARG A 165 8.02 8.22 1.41
C ARG A 165 7.94 7.18 2.52
N THR A 166 7.60 5.93 2.19
CA THR A 166 7.55 4.81 3.14
C THR A 166 8.91 4.54 3.76
N LEU A 167 9.99 4.57 2.94
CA LEU A 167 11.37 4.47 3.44
C LEU A 167 11.68 5.56 4.46
N LEU A 168 11.55 6.82 4.06
CA LEU A 168 11.98 7.95 4.87
C LEU A 168 11.20 8.06 6.19
N LEU A 169 9.88 7.88 6.15
CA LEU A 169 9.05 7.94 7.34
C LEU A 169 9.21 6.72 8.25
N GLY A 170 9.23 5.50 7.67
CA GLY A 170 9.32 4.26 8.43
C GLY A 170 10.72 4.05 9.01
N PHE A 171 11.76 4.14 8.18
CA PHE A 171 13.13 4.00 8.61
C PHE A 171 13.61 5.18 9.48
N GLY A 172 13.09 6.39 9.18
CA GLY A 172 13.32 7.57 10.02
C GLY A 172 12.62 7.51 11.38
N LEU A 173 11.60 6.65 11.54
CA LEU A 173 10.70 6.65 12.71
C LEU A 173 10.21 8.06 13.02
N THR A 174 9.78 8.77 11.97
CA THR A 174 9.49 10.21 12.04
C THR A 174 8.09 10.44 12.62
N PRO A 175 7.96 11.04 13.82
CA PRO A 175 6.67 11.31 14.42
C PRO A 175 5.91 12.38 13.65
N THR A 176 4.60 12.44 13.83
CA THR A 176 3.75 13.47 13.22
C THR A 176 3.48 14.62 14.18
N HIS A 177 3.43 14.34 15.47
CA HIS A 177 2.82 15.18 16.52
C HIS A 177 1.34 15.54 16.27
N ASP A 178 0.73 14.96 15.25
CA ASP A 178 -0.72 15.07 15.04
C ASP A 178 -1.45 14.14 16.02
N THR A 179 -2.70 14.48 16.34
CA THR A 179 -3.57 13.56 17.08
C THR A 179 -3.68 12.24 16.32
N ASP A 180 -3.42 11.13 17.01
CA ASP A 180 -3.54 9.80 16.40
C ASP A 180 -5.01 9.57 16.05
N PRO A 181 -5.36 9.38 14.77
CA PRO A 181 -6.74 9.05 14.42
C PRO A 181 -7.20 7.70 14.99
N ASP A 182 -6.25 6.83 15.37
CA ASP A 182 -6.54 5.57 16.06
C ASP A 182 -6.60 5.73 17.59
N ALA A 183 -6.28 6.94 18.14
CA ALA A 183 -6.45 7.24 19.56
C ALA A 183 -7.93 7.39 19.93
N ASP A 184 -8.76 7.87 19.02
CA ASP A 184 -10.20 7.63 19.04
C ASP A 184 -10.45 6.20 18.55
N ARG A 185 -10.02 5.23 19.33
CA ARG A 185 -10.54 3.88 19.20
C ARG A 185 -12.06 4.00 19.34
N ILE A 186 -12.72 4.12 18.24
CA ILE A 186 -13.92 3.32 18.06
C ILE A 186 -13.39 1.91 18.27
N GLU A 187 -13.52 1.36 19.51
CA GLU A 187 -13.52 -0.08 19.66
C GLU A 187 -14.25 -0.55 18.43
N ARG A 188 -13.60 -1.36 17.59
CA ARG A 188 -14.34 -2.10 16.57
C ARG A 188 -15.34 -2.85 17.39
N GLY A 189 -16.51 -2.20 17.57
CA GLY A 189 -17.54 -2.68 18.44
C GLY A 189 -17.72 -4.09 18.03
N VAL A 190 -17.83 -4.98 18.97
CA VAL A 190 -18.45 -6.29 18.78
C VAL A 190 -19.34 -6.10 17.58
N GLU A 191 -18.99 -6.77 16.46
CA GLU A 191 -19.65 -6.69 15.16
C GLU A 191 -21.14 -6.40 15.40
N ALA A 192 -21.61 -5.24 14.96
CA ALA A 192 -22.91 -4.73 15.41
C ALA A 192 -23.89 -5.88 15.19
N PRO A 193 -24.61 -6.36 16.23
CA PRO A 193 -25.29 -7.63 16.21
C PRO A 193 -26.05 -7.70 14.90
N ALA A 194 -25.79 -8.73 14.10
CA ALA A 194 -26.28 -8.85 12.73
C ALA A 194 -27.76 -8.50 12.77
N ARG A 195 -28.16 -7.49 12.03
CA ARG A 195 -29.53 -6.95 12.05
C ARG A 195 -30.50 -8.11 11.90
N SER A 196 -31.47 -8.24 12.80
CA SER A 196 -32.37 -9.40 12.85
C SER A 196 -33.35 -9.38 11.67
N ALA A 197 -33.88 -10.54 11.32
CA ALA A 197 -34.90 -10.70 10.29
C ALA A 197 -36.15 -9.87 10.59
N GLU A 198 -36.54 -9.78 11.85
CA GLU A 198 -37.66 -8.96 12.32
C GLU A 198 -37.40 -7.47 12.09
N SER A 199 -36.18 -7.01 12.31
CA SER A 199 -35.81 -5.61 12.06
C SER A 199 -35.89 -5.24 10.58
N TYR A 200 -35.53 -6.16 9.68
CA TYR A 200 -35.73 -5.96 8.23
C TYR A 200 -37.20 -5.98 7.86
N ARG A 201 -38.00 -6.92 8.41
CA ARG A 201 -39.45 -6.96 8.25
C ARG A 201 -40.08 -5.62 8.66
N ASP A 202 -39.78 -5.12 9.83
CA ASP A 202 -40.36 -3.88 10.37
C ASP A 202 -40.04 -2.69 9.47
N GLU A 203 -38.81 -2.60 8.93
CA GLU A 203 -38.46 -1.55 7.99
C GLU A 203 -39.16 -1.71 6.63
N ILE A 204 -39.34 -2.94 6.12
CA ILE A 204 -40.08 -3.21 4.87
C ILE A 204 -41.51 -2.76 5.03
N LEU A 205 -42.15 -3.04 6.16
CA LEU A 205 -43.56 -2.71 6.44
C LEU A 205 -43.75 -1.23 6.80
N ASP A 206 -42.73 -0.50 7.24
CA ASP A 206 -42.84 0.92 7.57
C ASP A 206 -43.21 1.73 6.33
N LYS A 207 -44.40 2.39 6.35
CA LYS A 207 -44.91 3.23 5.27
C LYS A 207 -43.96 4.35 4.83
N LYS A 208 -43.02 4.74 5.66
CA LYS A 208 -42.01 5.79 5.38
C LYS A 208 -40.82 5.26 4.57
N THR A 209 -40.62 3.96 4.46
CA THR A 209 -39.51 3.37 3.71
C THR A 209 -39.70 3.62 2.23
N SER A 210 -38.76 4.32 1.58
CA SER A 210 -38.83 4.64 0.16
C SER A 210 -38.61 3.39 -0.73
N GLN A 211 -39.07 3.45 -1.99
CA GLN A 211 -38.80 2.38 -2.95
C GLN A 211 -37.31 2.09 -3.16
N GLY A 212 -36.49 3.14 -3.23
CA GLY A 212 -35.04 2.98 -3.32
C GLY A 212 -34.44 2.25 -2.10
N ARG A 213 -34.98 2.50 -0.91
CA ARG A 213 -34.56 1.81 0.32
C ARG A 213 -35.00 0.34 0.31
N LEU A 214 -36.21 0.02 -0.19
CA LEU A 214 -36.65 -1.37 -0.35
C LEU A 214 -35.73 -2.17 -1.30
N GLN A 215 -35.26 -1.57 -2.40
CA GLN A 215 -34.28 -2.20 -3.27
C GLN A 215 -32.94 -2.45 -2.54
N GLN A 216 -32.46 -1.47 -1.77
CA GLN A 216 -31.24 -1.64 -0.98
C GLN A 216 -31.37 -2.77 0.05
N ILE A 217 -32.51 -2.87 0.74
CA ILE A 217 -32.82 -3.97 1.66
C ILE A 217 -32.71 -5.33 0.93
N GLY A 218 -33.25 -5.43 -0.28
CA GLY A 218 -33.11 -6.64 -1.10
C GLY A 218 -31.65 -7.04 -1.35
N TYR A 219 -30.76 -6.08 -1.66
CA TYR A 219 -29.32 -6.35 -1.81
C TYR A 219 -28.66 -6.73 -0.48
N GLU A 220 -29.02 -6.07 0.62
CA GLU A 220 -28.51 -6.41 1.96
C GLU A 220 -28.88 -7.83 2.35
N LEU A 221 -30.16 -8.21 2.18
CA LEU A 221 -30.67 -9.55 2.47
C LEU A 221 -30.02 -10.63 1.60
N ALA A 222 -29.75 -10.34 0.32
CA ALA A 222 -29.04 -11.24 -0.58
C ALA A 222 -27.59 -11.49 -0.08
N ASN A 223 -26.87 -10.44 0.27
CA ASN A 223 -25.51 -10.54 0.78
C ASN A 223 -25.43 -11.30 2.11
N LEU A 224 -26.43 -11.12 2.98
CA LEU A 224 -26.54 -11.81 4.27
C LEU A 224 -27.15 -13.22 4.15
N ARG A 225 -27.55 -13.67 2.94
CA ARG A 225 -28.24 -14.94 2.67
C ARG A 225 -29.55 -15.10 3.46
N MET A 226 -30.24 -13.99 3.72
CA MET A 226 -31.48 -13.95 4.51
C MET A 226 -32.76 -13.86 3.67
N LEU A 227 -32.69 -13.84 2.34
CA LEU A 227 -33.85 -13.74 1.45
C LEU A 227 -34.95 -14.76 1.76
N ASN A 228 -34.56 -16.00 2.08
CA ASN A 228 -35.48 -17.11 2.35
C ASN A 228 -35.91 -17.21 3.83
N THR A 229 -35.47 -16.28 4.67
CA THR A 229 -35.86 -16.24 6.09
C THR A 229 -37.34 -15.88 6.19
N LYS A 230 -38.12 -16.73 6.87
CA LYS A 230 -39.55 -16.53 7.09
C LYS A 230 -39.79 -15.62 8.27
N VAL A 231 -40.63 -14.62 8.05
CA VAL A 231 -41.06 -13.65 9.08
C VAL A 231 -42.61 -13.53 9.04
N PRO A 232 -43.25 -13.21 10.16
CA PRO A 232 -44.69 -12.91 10.13
C PRO A 232 -44.94 -11.59 9.39
N ASN A 233 -45.87 -11.60 8.45
CA ASN A 233 -46.33 -10.40 7.74
C ASN A 233 -47.39 -9.62 8.54
N GLU A 234 -48.07 -8.65 7.91
CA GLU A 234 -49.10 -7.79 8.54
C GLU A 234 -50.30 -8.59 9.04
N THR A 235 -50.59 -9.75 8.45
CA THR A 235 -51.72 -10.67 8.82
C THR A 235 -51.24 -11.78 9.75
N ASN A 236 -49.98 -11.72 10.20
CA ASN A 236 -49.34 -12.72 11.04
C ASN A 236 -49.12 -14.09 10.34
N GLU A 237 -49.14 -14.11 9.00
CA GLU A 237 -48.79 -15.29 8.20
C GLU A 237 -47.28 -15.28 7.91
N LEU A 238 -46.70 -16.49 7.82
CA LEU A 238 -45.25 -16.59 7.55
C LEU A 238 -44.94 -16.38 6.05
N GLU A 239 -44.25 -15.31 5.75
CA GLU A 239 -43.77 -14.95 4.42
C GLU A 239 -42.25 -14.82 4.40
N THR A 240 -41.58 -15.12 3.27
CA THR A 240 -40.14 -14.88 3.17
C THR A 240 -39.81 -13.37 3.05
N LEU A 241 -38.69 -12.93 3.56
CA LEU A 241 -38.26 -11.53 3.45
C LEU A 241 -38.19 -11.06 1.98
N ASP A 242 -37.81 -11.93 1.06
CA ASP A 242 -37.80 -11.62 -0.37
C ASP A 242 -39.22 -11.40 -0.90
N ALA A 243 -40.15 -12.32 -0.64
CA ALA A 243 -41.56 -12.20 -1.09
C ALA A 243 -42.23 -10.96 -0.49
N LEU A 244 -42.03 -10.72 0.82
CA LEU A 244 -42.53 -9.54 1.52
C LEU A 244 -42.00 -8.25 0.88
N GLY A 245 -40.68 -8.16 0.67
CA GLY A 245 -40.04 -6.98 0.07
C GLY A 245 -40.56 -6.71 -1.37
N GLN A 246 -40.66 -7.75 -2.19
CA GLN A 246 -41.18 -7.62 -3.56
C GLN A 246 -42.64 -7.20 -3.60
N ARG A 247 -43.45 -7.75 -2.71
CA ARG A 247 -44.91 -7.40 -2.60
C ARG A 247 -45.06 -5.92 -2.22
N ILE A 248 -44.43 -5.49 -1.15
CA ILE A 248 -44.51 -4.10 -0.69
C ILE A 248 -43.94 -3.12 -1.72
N TYR A 249 -42.86 -3.50 -2.41
CA TYR A 249 -42.30 -2.69 -3.50
C TYR A 249 -43.31 -2.48 -4.65
N LYS A 250 -44.00 -3.55 -5.09
CA LYS A 250 -45.02 -3.48 -6.15
C LYS A 250 -46.24 -2.66 -5.71
N GLU A 251 -46.73 -2.84 -4.48
CA GLU A 251 -47.83 -2.07 -3.92
C GLU A 251 -47.56 -0.57 -3.93
N ARG A 252 -46.35 -0.19 -3.55
CA ARG A 252 -45.93 1.25 -3.55
C ARG A 252 -45.70 1.79 -4.95
N ALA A 253 -45.23 0.96 -5.89
CA ALA A 253 -45.11 1.35 -7.29
C ALA A 253 -46.48 1.61 -7.91
N ALA A 254 -47.49 0.82 -7.55
CA ALA A 254 -48.87 0.98 -8.03
C ALA A 254 -49.63 2.15 -7.37
N GLY A 255 -49.28 2.48 -6.10
CA GLY A 255 -49.94 3.55 -5.34
C GLY A 255 -49.27 4.95 -5.55
N GLY A 256 -48.15 5.07 -6.24
CA GLY A 256 -47.44 6.32 -6.50
C GLY A 256 -47.89 7.08 -7.77
N GLY A 257 -49.01 6.77 -8.34
CA GLY A 257 -49.57 7.36 -9.55
C GLY A 257 -50.83 8.21 -9.32
N ALA A 258 -50.91 9.00 -8.23
CA ALA A 258 -51.92 9.99 -8.01
C ALA A 258 -51.33 11.32 -7.62
#